data_ae7c1454fd42e6c22300dcbb3bee0f47
#
_entry.id   ae7c1454fd42e6c22300dcbb3bee0f47
#
_cell.length_a   1.000
_cell.length_b   1.000
_cell.length_c   1.000
_cell.angle_alpha   90.00
_cell.angle_beta   90.00
_cell.angle_gamma   90.00
#
_symmetry.space_group_name_H-M   'P 1'
#
loop_
_entity.id
_entity.type
_entity.pdbx_description
1 polymer ?
#
loop_
_entity_poly.entity_id
_entity_poly.type
_entity_poly.pdbx_seq_one_letter_code
_entity_poly.pdbx_strand_id
1 'polypeptide(L)'
;MIVANREGSSNKCVATNAFVDKLFFVEGSFRFGSKVSNILLVDHNSANKFKQTYDNLPYIQTPVGVIENDDFCVYFDPISMKANSYFVDITYVKMPTKIEDLPVEGMTEFPEYMQYEIVNRAVELALENIESKRVQTKSQLNQIDE
;
A
#
# COMPACT_ATOMS: atom_id res chain seq x y z
N MET A 1 1.97 -3.39 -14.15
CA MET A 1 2.92 -2.48 -14.86
C MET A 1 2.23 -1.15 -15.08
N ILE A 2 2.77 -0.08 -14.53
CA ILE A 2 2.23 1.28 -14.64
C ILE A 2 3.22 2.12 -15.45
N VAL A 3 2.72 2.91 -16.40
CA VAL A 3 3.55 3.87 -17.14
C VAL A 3 3.93 4.99 -16.19
N ALA A 4 5.24 5.21 -15.99
CA ALA A 4 5.75 6.29 -15.17
C ALA A 4 6.15 7.46 -16.08
N ASN A 5 5.53 8.62 -15.85
CA ASN A 5 5.84 9.82 -16.59
C ASN A 5 7.02 10.54 -15.95
N ARG A 6 8.05 10.83 -16.77
CA ARG A 6 9.18 11.63 -16.34
C ARG A 6 8.81 13.11 -16.31
N GLU A 7 9.09 13.78 -15.21
CA GLU A 7 8.89 15.21 -15.08
C GLU A 7 10.00 15.99 -15.80
N GLY A 8 9.81 16.29 -17.08
CA GLY A 8 10.75 17.07 -17.89
C GLY A 8 12.14 16.41 -17.99
N SER A 9 13.20 17.18 -17.70
CA SER A 9 14.58 16.69 -17.62
C SER A 9 14.99 16.23 -16.21
N SER A 10 14.03 16.10 -15.28
CA SER A 10 14.29 15.74 -13.89
C SER A 10 14.73 14.29 -13.74
N ASN A 11 15.30 13.98 -12.59
CA ASN A 11 15.64 12.63 -12.16
C ASN A 11 14.48 11.93 -11.43
N LYS A 12 13.24 12.39 -11.64
CA LYS A 12 12.01 11.89 -11.02
C LYS A 12 11.05 11.36 -12.08
N CYS A 13 10.51 10.18 -11.87
CA CYS A 13 9.34 9.64 -12.56
C CYS A 13 8.18 9.52 -11.58
N VAL A 14 6.97 9.79 -12.04
CA VAL A 14 5.75 9.69 -11.24
C VAL A 14 4.80 8.69 -11.88
N ALA A 15 4.39 7.70 -11.12
CA ALA A 15 3.28 6.80 -11.44
C ALA A 15 2.05 7.29 -10.64
N THR A 16 1.16 8.00 -11.33
CA THR A 16 -0.02 8.62 -10.72
C THR A 16 -1.08 7.58 -10.38
N ASN A 17 -1.80 7.78 -9.27
CA ASN A 17 -2.86 6.89 -8.78
C ASN A 17 -2.41 5.42 -8.65
N ALA A 18 -1.15 5.19 -8.30
CA ALA A 18 -0.59 3.86 -8.19
C ALA A 18 -1.13 3.07 -6.98
N PHE A 19 -1.70 3.76 -5.99
CA PHE A 19 -2.03 3.22 -4.68
C PHE A 19 -3.40 3.63 -4.13
N VAL A 20 -4.40 3.78 -4.97
CA VAL A 20 -5.76 4.22 -4.55
C VAL A 20 -6.37 3.31 -3.48
N ASP A 21 -6.09 2.01 -3.55
CA ASP A 21 -6.66 0.98 -2.67
C ASP A 21 -5.59 0.16 -1.93
N LYS A 22 -4.40 0.73 -1.72
CA LYS A 22 -3.28 0.05 -1.08
C LYS A 22 -3.45 -0.06 0.44
N LEU A 23 -3.31 -1.28 0.98
CA LEU A 23 -3.13 -1.51 2.42
C LEU A 23 -1.66 -1.35 2.81
N PHE A 24 -0.75 -2.08 2.17
CA PHE A 24 0.69 -1.87 2.32
C PHE A 24 1.47 -2.30 1.07
N PHE A 25 2.61 -1.66 0.87
CA PHE A 25 3.56 -1.94 -0.21
C PHE A 25 4.40 -3.18 0.12
N VAL A 26 4.63 -4.03 -0.87
CA VAL A 26 5.47 -5.23 -0.73
C VAL A 26 6.81 -5.00 -1.42
N GLU A 27 6.79 -4.75 -2.72
CA GLU A 27 7.99 -4.53 -3.52
C GLU A 27 7.69 -3.68 -4.75
N GLY A 28 8.75 -3.12 -5.35
CA GLY A 28 8.66 -2.41 -6.62
C GLY A 28 9.89 -2.61 -7.48
N SER A 29 9.70 -2.62 -8.78
CA SER A 29 10.77 -2.61 -9.75
C SER A 29 10.63 -1.49 -10.77
N PHE A 30 11.74 -0.92 -11.16
CA PHE A 30 11.86 0.15 -12.14
C PHE A 30 12.44 -0.40 -13.43
N ARG A 31 11.68 -0.30 -14.51
CA ARG A 31 12.07 -0.76 -15.82
C ARG A 31 12.42 0.42 -16.73
N PHE A 32 13.59 0.37 -17.30
CA PHE A 32 14.10 1.37 -18.23
C PHE A 32 14.73 0.68 -19.46
N GLY A 33 14.09 0.84 -20.61
CA GLY A 33 14.44 0.06 -21.81
C GLY A 33 14.28 -1.45 -21.57
N SER A 34 15.34 -2.23 -21.79
CA SER A 34 15.37 -3.68 -21.54
C SER A 34 15.86 -4.06 -20.13
N LYS A 35 16.21 -3.09 -19.29
CA LYS A 35 16.77 -3.33 -17.97
C LYS A 35 15.72 -3.14 -16.88
N VAL A 36 15.90 -3.86 -15.78
CA VAL A 36 15.07 -3.80 -14.59
C VAL A 36 15.97 -3.61 -13.37
N SER A 37 15.60 -2.71 -12.48
CA SER A 37 16.24 -2.51 -11.18
C SER A 37 15.18 -2.55 -10.08
N ASN A 38 15.52 -3.13 -8.94
CA ASN A 38 14.64 -3.09 -7.77
C ASN A 38 14.61 -1.67 -7.20
N ILE A 39 13.46 -1.26 -6.71
CA ILE A 39 13.26 0.04 -6.09
C ILE A 39 13.47 -0.10 -4.57
N LEU A 40 14.31 0.77 -4.02
CA LEU A 40 14.42 0.93 -2.56
C LEU A 40 13.34 1.88 -2.09
N LEU A 41 12.33 1.37 -1.37
CA LEU A 41 11.32 2.22 -0.75
C LEU A 41 11.90 2.93 0.46
N VAL A 42 11.74 4.25 0.50
CA VAL A 42 12.17 5.10 1.63
C VAL A 42 11.06 6.08 1.99
N ASP A 43 11.13 6.61 3.19
CA ASP A 43 10.28 7.70 3.62
C ASP A 43 10.71 9.04 2.97
N HIS A 44 9.81 10.01 2.96
CA HIS A 44 10.02 11.31 2.30
C HIS A 44 11.27 12.05 2.85
N ASN A 45 11.52 11.98 4.15
CA ASN A 45 12.68 12.63 4.77
C ASN A 45 14.00 11.99 4.35
N SER A 46 14.03 10.66 4.27
CA SER A 46 15.20 9.90 3.81
C SER A 46 15.47 10.13 2.34
N ALA A 47 14.45 10.24 1.49
CA ALA A 47 14.61 10.56 0.09
C ALA A 47 15.33 11.90 -0.14
N ASN A 48 15.04 12.91 0.68
CA ASN A 48 15.74 14.21 0.60
C ASN A 48 17.23 14.08 0.92
N LYS A 49 17.61 13.21 1.85
CA LYS A 49 19.03 12.94 2.13
C LYS A 49 19.74 12.33 0.93
N PHE A 50 19.11 11.36 0.24
CA PHE A 50 19.67 10.76 -0.96
C PHE A 50 19.87 11.78 -2.10
N LYS A 51 18.99 12.78 -2.22
CA LYS A 51 19.09 13.84 -3.22
C LYS A 51 20.22 14.84 -2.94
N GLN A 52 20.57 15.06 -1.67
CA GLN A 52 21.50 16.10 -1.24
C GLN A 52 22.94 15.61 -1.10
N THR A 53 23.18 14.32 -1.01
CA THR A 53 24.50 13.77 -0.74
C THR A 53 25.20 13.41 -2.05
N TYR A 54 26.17 14.23 -2.46
CA TYR A 54 26.92 14.06 -3.70
C TYR A 54 27.75 12.77 -3.73
N ASP A 55 28.30 12.34 -2.59
CA ASP A 55 29.17 11.16 -2.49
C ASP A 55 28.40 9.84 -2.31
N ASN A 56 27.11 9.90 -2.08
CA ASN A 56 26.30 8.73 -1.82
C ASN A 56 25.05 8.77 -2.73
N LEU A 57 25.25 8.50 -4.02
CA LEU A 57 24.17 8.43 -4.99
C LEU A 57 23.66 6.98 -5.15
N PRO A 58 23.01 6.39 -4.12
CA PRO A 58 22.51 5.01 -4.21
C PRO A 58 21.50 4.85 -5.33
N TYR A 59 20.82 5.90 -5.71
CA TYR A 59 19.89 5.89 -6.83
C TYR A 59 20.56 5.72 -8.21
N ILE A 60 21.90 5.81 -8.32
CA ILE A 60 22.62 5.49 -9.55
C ILE A 60 22.50 4.01 -9.89
N GLN A 61 22.58 3.13 -8.88
CA GLN A 61 22.49 1.67 -9.06
C GLN A 61 21.13 1.14 -8.68
N THR A 62 20.49 1.75 -7.67
CA THR A 62 19.21 1.35 -7.13
C THR A 62 18.29 2.56 -7.06
N PRO A 63 17.27 2.65 -7.91
CA PRO A 63 16.31 3.75 -7.86
C PRO A 63 15.61 3.78 -6.50
N VAL A 64 15.32 4.99 -6.02
CA VAL A 64 14.68 5.23 -4.72
C VAL A 64 13.22 5.58 -4.95
N GLY A 65 12.32 4.84 -4.32
CA GLY A 65 10.88 5.04 -4.36
C GLY A 65 10.35 5.74 -3.12
N VAL A 66 9.42 6.67 -3.32
CA VAL A 66 8.66 7.36 -2.27
C VAL A 66 7.18 7.32 -2.61
N ILE A 67 6.36 7.04 -1.63
CA ILE A 67 4.91 7.12 -1.77
C ILE A 67 4.48 8.51 -1.31
N GLU A 68 3.92 9.28 -2.23
CA GLU A 68 3.38 10.64 -1.98
C GLU A 68 1.87 10.60 -2.22
N ASN A 69 1.07 10.50 -1.17
CA ASN A 69 -0.38 10.24 -1.24
C ASN A 69 -0.67 8.92 -1.98
N ASP A 70 -1.36 8.99 -3.13
CA ASP A 70 -1.67 7.82 -3.97
C ASP A 70 -0.69 7.65 -5.13
N ASP A 71 0.30 8.52 -5.25
CA ASP A 71 1.31 8.50 -6.30
C ASP A 71 2.58 7.77 -5.85
N PHE A 72 3.24 7.12 -6.78
CA PHE A 72 4.55 6.53 -6.57
C PHE A 72 5.63 7.30 -7.31
N CYS A 73 6.48 7.98 -6.56
CA CYS A 73 7.58 8.78 -7.08
C CYS A 73 8.87 7.96 -7.07
N VAL A 74 9.50 7.80 -8.22
CA VAL A 74 10.78 7.09 -8.35
C VAL A 74 11.87 8.06 -8.74
N TYR A 75 12.90 8.15 -7.89
CA TYR A 75 14.11 8.92 -8.14
C TYR A 75 15.21 8.00 -8.66
N PHE A 76 15.83 8.40 -9.77
CA PHE A 76 16.84 7.61 -10.47
C PHE A 76 17.89 8.50 -11.12
N ASP A 77 19.04 7.94 -11.50
CA ASP A 77 20.03 8.67 -12.27
C ASP A 77 19.71 8.61 -13.78
N PRO A 78 19.35 9.74 -14.42
CA PRO A 78 18.96 9.76 -15.82
C PRO A 78 20.13 9.54 -16.79
N ILE A 79 21.38 9.55 -16.31
CA ILE A 79 22.57 9.31 -17.12
C ILE A 79 22.80 7.80 -17.26
N SER A 80 22.83 7.09 -16.13
CA SER A 80 23.05 5.63 -16.10
C SER A 80 21.79 4.83 -16.50
N MET A 81 20.61 5.37 -16.22
CA MET A 81 19.30 4.72 -16.50
C MET A 81 18.57 5.41 -17.65
N LYS A 82 19.29 5.78 -18.70
CA LYS A 82 18.70 6.45 -19.86
C LYS A 82 17.82 5.52 -20.67
N ALA A 83 16.58 5.91 -20.91
CA ALA A 83 15.62 5.22 -21.74
C ALA A 83 14.63 6.19 -22.37
N ASN A 84 13.94 5.73 -23.42
CA ASN A 84 12.85 6.49 -24.06
C ASN A 84 11.53 6.39 -23.26
N SER A 85 11.38 5.32 -22.49
CA SER A 85 10.20 5.06 -21.66
C SER A 85 10.61 4.42 -20.35
N TYR A 86 9.86 4.76 -19.31
CA TYR A 86 10.03 4.26 -17.96
C TYR A 86 8.74 3.60 -17.49
N PHE A 87 8.88 2.47 -16.81
CA PHE A 87 7.76 1.74 -16.24
C PHE A 87 8.05 1.38 -14.80
N VAL A 88 7.01 1.32 -14.01
CA VAL A 88 7.08 0.87 -12.64
C VAL A 88 6.16 -0.33 -12.48
N ASP A 89 6.71 -1.43 -12.00
CA ASP A 89 5.95 -2.59 -11.57
C ASP A 89 5.91 -2.56 -10.03
N ILE A 90 4.71 -2.64 -9.47
CA ILE A 90 4.47 -2.52 -8.03
C ILE A 90 3.67 -3.73 -7.57
N THR A 91 4.14 -4.36 -6.51
CA THR A 91 3.43 -5.39 -5.77
C THR A 91 3.00 -4.81 -4.43
N TYR A 92 1.71 -4.83 -4.15
CA TYR A 92 1.16 -4.35 -2.89
C TYR A 92 -0.02 -5.19 -2.44
N VAL A 93 -0.33 -5.15 -1.16
CA VAL A 93 -1.56 -5.75 -0.62
C VAL A 93 -2.67 -4.72 -0.75
N LYS A 94 -3.71 -5.12 -1.45
CA LYS A 94 -4.90 -4.31 -1.66
C LYS A 94 -5.76 -4.28 -0.39
N MET A 95 -6.40 -3.15 -0.11
CA MET A 95 -7.44 -3.06 0.90
C MET A 95 -8.68 -3.84 0.42
N PRO A 96 -9.23 -4.73 1.25
CA PRO A 96 -10.42 -5.47 0.85
C PRO A 96 -11.60 -4.52 0.58
N THR A 97 -12.45 -4.88 -0.35
CA THR A 97 -13.68 -4.15 -0.63
C THR A 97 -14.59 -4.15 0.60
N LYS A 98 -15.16 -3.00 0.94
CA LYS A 98 -16.11 -2.90 2.04
C LYS A 98 -17.35 -3.75 1.76
N ILE A 99 -17.93 -4.31 2.82
CA ILE A 99 -19.13 -5.15 2.71
C ILE A 99 -20.30 -4.42 2.01
N GLU A 100 -20.41 -3.11 2.24
CA GLU A 100 -21.43 -2.24 1.63
C GLU A 100 -21.29 -2.11 0.12
N ASP A 101 -20.06 -2.23 -0.40
CA ASP A 101 -19.73 -2.08 -1.81
C ASP A 101 -19.61 -3.44 -2.55
N LEU A 102 -19.91 -4.55 -1.84
CA LEU A 102 -19.83 -5.88 -2.44
C LEU A 102 -21.00 -6.11 -3.42
N PRO A 103 -20.73 -6.76 -4.56
CA PRO A 103 -21.81 -7.18 -5.45
C PRO A 103 -22.76 -8.16 -4.75
N VAL A 104 -24.01 -8.21 -5.21
CA VAL A 104 -25.07 -9.09 -4.65
C VAL A 104 -24.66 -10.58 -4.69
N GLU A 105 -23.75 -10.95 -5.56
CA GLU A 105 -23.21 -12.31 -5.73
C GLU A 105 -22.21 -12.74 -4.64
N GLY A 106 -21.87 -11.84 -3.71
CA GLY A 106 -21.01 -12.16 -2.56
C GLY A 106 -19.54 -11.75 -2.69
N MET A 107 -18.74 -12.12 -1.69
CA MET A 107 -17.30 -11.85 -1.63
C MET A 107 -16.52 -12.71 -2.62
N THR A 108 -16.14 -12.15 -3.75
CA THR A 108 -15.32 -12.85 -4.76
C THR A 108 -13.81 -12.69 -4.55
N GLU A 109 -13.38 -11.75 -3.69
CA GLU A 109 -11.95 -11.43 -3.49
C GLU A 109 -11.20 -12.48 -2.65
N PHE A 110 -11.93 -13.25 -1.83
CA PHE A 110 -11.34 -14.25 -0.95
C PHE A 110 -11.73 -15.68 -1.37
N PRO A 111 -10.80 -16.64 -1.27
CA PRO A 111 -11.12 -18.05 -1.42
C PRO A 111 -12.22 -18.50 -0.43
N GLU A 112 -13.04 -19.47 -0.82
CA GLU A 112 -14.18 -19.94 -0.05
C GLU A 112 -13.84 -20.30 1.41
N TYR A 113 -12.71 -20.97 1.65
CA TYR A 113 -12.28 -21.32 2.98
C TYR A 113 -12.02 -20.09 3.88
N MET A 114 -11.48 -19.00 3.32
CA MET A 114 -11.28 -17.73 4.05
C MET A 114 -12.61 -17.05 4.36
N GLN A 115 -13.59 -17.15 3.47
CA GLN A 115 -14.91 -16.55 3.69
C GLN A 115 -15.57 -17.17 4.94
N TYR A 116 -15.48 -18.49 5.11
CA TYR A 116 -15.99 -19.17 6.30
C TYR A 116 -15.27 -18.73 7.58
N GLU A 117 -13.97 -18.56 7.52
CA GLU A 117 -13.17 -18.08 8.66
C GLU A 117 -13.57 -16.65 9.07
N ILE A 118 -13.73 -15.75 8.09
CA ILE A 118 -14.19 -14.38 8.31
C ILE A 118 -15.57 -14.36 8.95
N VAL A 119 -16.53 -15.16 8.44
CA VAL A 119 -17.89 -15.25 8.99
C VAL A 119 -17.85 -15.77 10.43
N ASN A 120 -17.10 -16.84 10.71
CA ASN A 120 -16.98 -17.39 12.05
C ASN A 120 -16.40 -16.35 13.02
N ARG A 121 -15.35 -15.64 12.62
CA ARG A 121 -14.76 -14.58 13.45
C ARG A 121 -15.71 -13.41 13.68
N ALA A 122 -16.50 -13.04 12.68
CA ALA A 122 -17.52 -12.00 12.83
C ALA A 122 -18.61 -12.41 13.82
N VAL A 123 -19.04 -13.65 13.78
CA VAL A 123 -20.03 -14.22 14.74
C VAL A 123 -19.46 -14.20 16.16
N GLU A 124 -18.23 -14.65 16.35
CA GLU A 124 -17.55 -14.62 17.67
C GLU A 124 -17.52 -13.18 18.24
N LEU A 125 -17.07 -12.21 17.44
CA LEU A 125 -17.02 -10.81 17.86
C LEU A 125 -18.42 -10.24 18.18
N ALA A 126 -19.45 -10.64 17.43
CA ALA A 126 -20.82 -10.23 17.70
C ALA A 126 -21.32 -10.80 19.04
N LEU A 127 -21.03 -12.06 19.33
CA LEU A 127 -21.37 -12.71 20.60
C LEU A 127 -20.64 -12.08 21.78
N GLU A 128 -19.34 -11.83 21.67
CA GLU A 128 -18.56 -11.10 22.69
C GLU A 128 -19.15 -9.72 23.00
N ASN A 129 -19.61 -8.99 21.98
CA ASN A 129 -20.27 -7.69 22.15
C ASN A 129 -21.60 -7.80 22.90
N ILE A 130 -22.39 -8.84 22.62
CA ILE A 130 -23.68 -9.08 23.29
C ILE A 130 -23.46 -9.45 24.75
N GLU A 131 -22.50 -10.31 25.04
CA GLU A 131 -22.15 -10.72 26.41
C GLU A 131 -21.62 -9.54 27.22
N SER A 132 -20.74 -8.72 26.66
CA SER A 132 -20.22 -7.51 27.29
C SER A 132 -21.34 -6.55 27.68
N LYS A 133 -22.31 -6.31 26.80
CA LYS A 133 -23.49 -5.47 27.09
C LYS A 133 -24.36 -6.05 28.21
N ARG A 134 -24.56 -7.38 28.21
CA ARG A 134 -25.33 -8.06 29.27
C ARG A 134 -24.67 -7.92 30.63
N VAL A 135 -23.35 -8.05 30.72
CA VAL A 135 -22.59 -7.87 31.96
C VAL A 135 -22.71 -6.45 32.48
N GLN A 136 -22.60 -5.44 31.60
CA GLN A 136 -22.77 -4.03 31.97
C GLN A 136 -24.19 -3.73 32.49
N THR A 137 -25.22 -4.24 31.80
CA THR A 137 -26.61 -4.05 32.22
C THR A 137 -26.90 -4.69 33.58
N LYS A 138 -26.37 -5.91 33.81
CA LYS A 138 -26.52 -6.61 35.09
C LYS A 138 -25.80 -5.89 36.24
N SER A 139 -24.62 -5.33 35.96
CA SER A 139 -23.88 -4.52 36.96
C SER A 139 -24.64 -3.25 37.34
N GLN A 140 -25.27 -2.58 36.38
CA GLN A 140 -26.09 -1.39 36.62
C GLN A 140 -27.37 -1.70 37.43
N LEU A 141 -28.03 -2.82 37.13
CA LEU A 141 -29.21 -3.25 37.88
C LEU A 141 -28.89 -3.58 39.34
N ASN A 142 -27.76 -4.25 39.60
CA ASN A 142 -27.32 -4.57 40.97
C ASN A 142 -26.97 -3.31 41.80
N GLN A 143 -26.62 -2.21 41.16
CA GLN A 143 -26.34 -0.91 41.86
C GLN A 143 -27.63 -0.14 42.22
N ILE A 144 -28.76 -0.48 41.60
CA ILE A 144 -30.05 0.18 41.88
C ILE A 144 -30.78 -0.52 43.00
N ASP A 145 -30.46 -1.77 43.29
CA ASP A 145 -31.13 -2.60 44.31
C ASP A 145 -30.42 -2.51 45.69
N GLU A 146 -29.36 -1.71 45.84
CA GLU A 146 -28.72 -1.31 47.11
C GLU A 146 -29.18 0.10 47.53
#